data_f57352041ba8bbe790c8fc6331157719
#
_entry.id   f57352041ba8bbe790c8fc6331157719
#
_cell.length_a   1.000
_cell.length_b   1.000
_cell.length_c   1.000
_cell.angle_alpha   90.00
_cell.angle_beta   90.00
_cell.angle_gamma   90.00
#
_symmetry.space_group_name_H-M   'P 1'
#
loop_
_entity.id
_entity.type
_entity.pdbx_description
1 polymer ?
#
loop_
_entity_poly.entity_id
_entity_poly.type
_entity_poly.pdbx_seq_one_letter_code
_entity_poly.pdbx_strand_id
1 'polypeptide(L)'
;MATHGRPQGLRYNRLLSLLFVAIISLPLAANLAGVDGADPGAENRELAPFPHPDRSLSSLAAFPSGFGAWFDDHFGFRSLLVRWYGESRLFVLHVSPSAAVIKGEHGWFFYGDDKSVEDYANVEPMTDTALANWREAIVRARDWLGARGIAYVFTIAPDKHVIYAGEMPATLARVGDLSRADQLFTALQDTGLAVDVRAAEFDAKGRERVYQQTDTHWNDRGALVAYQQIIGAVRARVPATPAAWTREDFAAADRPIEGLDLAGMMGLTRVLREVDLTLAPTRVRRARVVEPTGAGPTDELGRLVTEIDDPSLPRAVIFRDSFASRLAPFLSEHFSRAVYLWQNDFDADLVSKEHPDVVIQEIVGRHLYNFIPSPELVPKP
;
A
#
# COMPACT_ATOMS: atom_id res chain seq x y z
N MET A 1 54.38 21.72 -56.16
CA MET A 1 53.30 20.70 -56.06
C MET A 1 52.86 20.64 -54.62
N ALA A 2 51.74 21.28 -54.25
CA ALA A 2 51.19 21.26 -52.89
C ALA A 2 50.08 20.21 -52.86
N THR A 3 50.31 19.14 -52.14
CA THR A 3 49.30 18.10 -51.88
C THR A 3 48.33 18.64 -50.84
N HIS A 4 47.13 18.99 -51.29
CA HIS A 4 46.00 19.31 -50.39
C HIS A 4 45.60 18.08 -49.63
N GLY A 5 46.04 17.93 -48.38
CA GLY A 5 45.52 16.99 -47.42
C GLY A 5 44.06 17.33 -47.15
N ARG A 6 43.13 16.45 -47.55
CA ARG A 6 41.71 16.57 -47.18
C ARG A 6 41.60 16.56 -45.66
N PRO A 7 40.84 17.49 -45.03
CA PRO A 7 40.77 17.58 -43.57
C PRO A 7 40.09 16.34 -43.01
N GLN A 8 40.85 15.54 -42.24
CA GLN A 8 40.34 14.35 -41.50
C GLN A 8 39.19 14.73 -40.58
N GLY A 9 39.12 15.98 -40.09
CA GLY A 9 38.04 16.49 -39.24
C GLY A 9 36.65 16.47 -39.88
N LEU A 10 36.51 16.66 -41.20
CA LEU A 10 35.21 16.63 -41.87
C LEU A 10 34.57 15.25 -41.92
N ARG A 11 35.33 14.17 -41.99
CA ARG A 11 34.84 12.80 -41.96
C ARG A 11 34.43 12.42 -40.54
N TYR A 12 35.20 12.82 -39.53
CA TYR A 12 34.92 12.60 -38.13
C TYR A 12 33.64 13.33 -37.70
N ASN A 13 33.47 14.59 -38.03
CA ASN A 13 32.28 15.37 -37.74
C ASN A 13 31.03 14.80 -38.41
N ARG A 14 31.11 14.31 -39.65
CA ARG A 14 30.00 13.64 -40.34
C ARG A 14 29.63 12.34 -39.66
N LEU A 15 30.61 11.54 -39.24
CA LEU A 15 30.36 10.30 -38.52
C LEU A 15 29.68 10.57 -37.18
N LEU A 16 30.14 11.56 -36.41
CA LEU A 16 29.52 11.98 -35.17
C LEU A 16 28.08 12.47 -35.37
N SER A 17 27.87 13.29 -36.43
CA SER A 17 26.50 13.77 -36.73
C SER A 17 25.57 12.64 -37.12
N LEU A 18 26.03 11.67 -37.92
CA LEU A 18 25.24 10.51 -38.30
C LEU A 18 24.94 9.61 -37.08
N LEU A 19 25.93 9.40 -36.23
CA LEU A 19 25.77 8.64 -35.00
C LEU A 19 24.75 9.32 -34.05
N PHE A 20 24.88 10.65 -33.90
CA PHE A 20 23.94 11.44 -33.10
C PHE A 20 22.50 11.32 -33.63
N VAL A 21 22.32 11.56 -34.95
CA VAL A 21 21.00 11.44 -35.57
C VAL A 21 20.45 10.01 -35.43
N ALA A 22 21.27 8.97 -35.63
CA ALA A 22 20.88 7.59 -35.44
C ALA A 22 20.41 7.33 -34.01
N ILE A 23 21.18 7.78 -33.01
CA ILE A 23 20.85 7.56 -31.59
C ILE A 23 19.53 8.25 -31.22
N ILE A 24 19.31 9.51 -31.62
CA ILE A 24 18.07 10.24 -31.28
C ILE A 24 16.85 9.74 -32.07
N SER A 25 17.06 9.10 -33.23
CA SER A 25 15.97 8.53 -34.04
C SER A 25 15.62 7.10 -33.63
N LEU A 26 16.50 6.41 -32.90
CA LEU A 26 16.33 5.01 -32.52
C LEU A 26 15.05 4.76 -31.69
N PRO A 27 14.71 5.58 -30.68
CA PRO A 27 13.48 5.40 -29.93
C PRO A 27 12.21 5.51 -30.78
N LEU A 28 12.20 6.48 -31.72
CA LEU A 28 11.06 6.62 -32.63
C LEU A 28 10.95 5.42 -33.58
N ALA A 29 12.06 4.95 -34.13
CA ALA A 29 12.09 3.78 -35.00
C ALA A 29 11.64 2.53 -34.26
N ALA A 30 12.06 2.35 -33.01
CA ALA A 30 11.63 1.26 -32.15
C ALA A 30 10.14 1.32 -31.83
N ASN A 31 9.62 2.51 -31.51
CA ASN A 31 8.19 2.72 -31.29
C ASN A 31 7.36 2.35 -32.53
N LEU A 32 7.77 2.82 -33.72
CA LEU A 32 7.10 2.50 -34.99
C LEU A 32 7.17 1.00 -35.33
N ALA A 33 8.22 0.32 -34.90
CA ALA A 33 8.41 -1.13 -35.08
C ALA A 33 7.71 -1.96 -33.98
N GLY A 34 7.05 -1.33 -33.00
CA GLY A 34 6.39 -2.02 -31.88
C GLY A 34 7.40 -2.71 -30.93
N VAL A 35 8.65 -2.23 -30.89
CA VAL A 35 9.69 -2.79 -30.02
C VAL A 35 9.71 -2.06 -28.70
N ASP A 36 9.52 -2.82 -27.61
CA ASP A 36 9.68 -2.39 -26.23
C ASP A 36 8.85 -1.15 -25.86
N GLY A 37 7.52 -1.29 -25.96
CA GLY A 37 6.58 -0.31 -25.38
C GLY A 37 6.63 -0.29 -23.86
N ALA A 38 6.01 0.71 -23.22
CA ALA A 38 5.87 0.77 -21.79
C ALA A 38 5.08 -0.44 -21.28
N ASP A 39 5.50 -0.96 -20.13
CA ASP A 39 4.82 -2.06 -19.43
C ASP A 39 4.15 -1.49 -18.16
N PRO A 40 2.83 -1.21 -18.19
CA PRO A 40 2.12 -0.67 -17.02
C PRO A 40 2.25 -1.55 -15.78
N GLY A 41 2.26 -2.87 -15.97
CA GLY A 41 2.41 -3.82 -14.87
C GLY A 41 3.79 -3.78 -14.20
N ALA A 42 4.83 -3.39 -14.94
CA ALA A 42 6.18 -3.26 -14.38
C ALA A 42 6.39 -1.95 -13.61
N GLU A 43 5.60 -0.91 -13.89
CA GLU A 43 5.73 0.41 -13.27
C GLU A 43 4.62 0.71 -12.24
N ASN A 44 3.65 -0.19 -12.09
CA ASN A 44 2.50 -0.06 -11.20
C ASN A 44 1.78 1.31 -11.32
N ARG A 45 1.55 1.76 -12.56
CA ARG A 45 0.87 3.02 -12.89
C ARG A 45 0.13 2.94 -14.22
N GLU A 46 -0.85 3.81 -14.41
CA GLU A 46 -1.50 3.99 -15.70
C GLU A 46 -0.62 4.83 -16.65
N LEU A 47 -0.63 4.45 -17.94
CA LEU A 47 0.07 5.18 -18.98
C LEU A 47 -0.79 6.30 -19.53
N ALA A 48 -0.17 7.44 -19.86
CA ALA A 48 -0.86 8.56 -20.48
C ALA A 48 -1.46 8.15 -21.83
N PRO A 49 -2.76 8.38 -22.07
CA PRO A 49 -3.38 8.11 -23.36
C PRO A 49 -2.91 9.12 -24.41
N PHE A 50 -2.97 8.71 -25.70
CA PHE A 50 -2.71 9.66 -26.78
C PHE A 50 -3.75 10.79 -26.74
N PRO A 51 -3.32 12.08 -26.74
CA PRO A 51 -4.26 13.19 -26.68
C PRO A 51 -5.01 13.35 -27.99
N HIS A 52 -6.33 13.44 -27.92
CA HIS A 52 -7.23 13.69 -29.06
C HIS A 52 -7.80 15.10 -28.96
N PRO A 53 -7.13 16.14 -29.50
CA PRO A 53 -7.62 17.50 -29.39
C PRO A 53 -8.91 17.68 -30.22
N ASP A 54 -9.86 18.35 -29.63
CA ASP A 54 -11.00 18.88 -30.33
C ASP A 54 -10.65 20.25 -30.98
N ARG A 55 -11.63 20.94 -31.57
CA ARG A 55 -11.42 22.23 -32.23
C ARG A 55 -11.43 23.44 -31.28
N SER A 56 -11.49 23.21 -29.96
CA SER A 56 -11.42 24.29 -28.95
C SER A 56 -10.00 24.78 -28.78
N LEU A 57 -9.83 26.09 -28.54
CA LEU A 57 -8.51 26.68 -28.28
C LEU A 57 -7.86 26.10 -27.01
N SER A 58 -8.65 25.76 -25.99
CA SER A 58 -8.15 25.14 -24.77
C SER A 58 -7.58 23.75 -25.01
N SER A 59 -8.25 22.94 -25.81
CA SER A 59 -7.82 21.58 -26.16
C SER A 59 -6.55 21.61 -27.02
N LEU A 60 -6.47 22.53 -27.99
CA LEU A 60 -5.28 22.74 -28.81
C LEU A 60 -4.09 23.23 -27.97
N ALA A 61 -4.32 24.10 -27.00
CA ALA A 61 -3.26 24.58 -26.09
C ALA A 61 -2.75 23.48 -25.13
N ALA A 62 -3.62 22.53 -24.74
CA ALA A 62 -3.27 21.40 -23.90
C ALA A 62 -2.59 20.24 -24.66
N PHE A 63 -2.71 20.21 -26.00
CA PHE A 63 -2.16 19.11 -26.81
C PHE A 63 -0.65 18.88 -26.63
N PRO A 64 0.23 19.91 -26.60
CA PRO A 64 1.67 19.67 -26.46
C PRO A 64 2.02 18.98 -25.15
N SER A 65 1.39 19.35 -24.04
CA SER A 65 1.63 18.71 -22.75
C SER A 65 1.11 17.28 -22.70
N GLY A 66 -0.10 17.04 -23.24
CA GLY A 66 -0.67 15.68 -23.34
C GLY A 66 0.15 14.78 -24.26
N PHE A 67 0.63 15.31 -25.40
CA PHE A 67 1.52 14.58 -26.30
C PHE A 67 2.87 14.28 -25.65
N GLY A 68 3.43 15.25 -24.91
CA GLY A 68 4.66 15.03 -24.14
C GLY A 68 4.52 13.88 -23.15
N ALA A 69 3.47 13.89 -22.32
CA ALA A 69 3.20 12.82 -21.37
C ALA A 69 3.02 11.45 -22.04
N TRP A 70 2.24 11.41 -23.15
CA TRP A 70 2.08 10.19 -23.93
C TRP A 70 3.42 9.72 -24.53
N PHE A 71 4.22 10.64 -25.10
CA PHE A 71 5.52 10.29 -25.70
C PHE A 71 6.50 9.76 -24.66
N ASP A 72 6.55 10.39 -23.48
CA ASP A 72 7.40 9.94 -22.37
C ASP A 72 7.06 8.54 -21.90
N ASP A 73 5.78 8.14 -22.02
CA ASP A 73 5.34 6.81 -21.66
C ASP A 73 5.50 5.77 -22.77
N HIS A 74 5.52 6.18 -24.03
CA HIS A 74 5.44 5.26 -25.17
C HIS A 74 6.67 5.28 -26.09
N PHE A 75 7.75 6.01 -25.77
CA PHE A 75 8.93 5.98 -26.64
C PHE A 75 9.62 4.60 -26.62
N GLY A 76 10.18 4.20 -27.76
CA GLY A 76 10.83 2.89 -27.87
C GLY A 76 12.01 2.72 -26.92
N PHE A 77 12.24 1.50 -26.45
CA PHE A 77 13.25 1.13 -25.44
C PHE A 77 13.02 1.73 -24.04
N ARG A 78 11.87 2.35 -23.78
CA ARG A 78 11.61 3.00 -22.49
C ARG A 78 11.79 2.02 -21.31
N SER A 79 11.15 0.86 -21.37
CA SER A 79 11.24 -0.15 -20.30
C SER A 79 12.67 -0.62 -20.08
N LEU A 80 13.44 -0.79 -21.16
CA LEU A 80 14.84 -1.17 -21.09
C LEU A 80 15.69 -0.09 -20.42
N LEU A 81 15.48 1.18 -20.80
CA LEU A 81 16.24 2.31 -20.27
C LEU A 81 15.89 2.58 -18.79
N VAL A 82 14.61 2.52 -18.44
CA VAL A 82 14.16 2.62 -17.04
C VAL A 82 14.78 1.52 -16.19
N ARG A 83 14.76 0.28 -16.69
CA ARG A 83 15.39 -0.85 -16.00
C ARG A 83 16.90 -0.65 -15.84
N TRP A 84 17.62 -0.31 -16.86
CA TRP A 84 19.07 -0.05 -16.78
C TRP A 84 19.41 1.10 -15.83
N TYR A 85 18.62 2.16 -15.86
CA TYR A 85 18.76 3.25 -14.90
C TYR A 85 18.56 2.74 -13.47
N GLY A 86 17.48 1.98 -13.23
CA GLY A 86 17.17 1.39 -11.94
C GLY A 86 18.25 0.44 -11.45
N GLU A 87 18.69 -0.49 -12.30
CA GLU A 87 19.79 -1.43 -11.99
C GLU A 87 21.08 -0.70 -11.66
N SER A 88 21.45 0.29 -12.46
CA SER A 88 22.68 1.07 -12.24
C SER A 88 22.63 1.84 -10.92
N ARG A 89 21.50 2.47 -10.61
CA ARG A 89 21.31 3.16 -9.34
C ARG A 89 21.39 2.20 -8.14
N LEU A 90 20.68 1.09 -8.23
CA LEU A 90 20.55 0.18 -7.11
C LEU A 90 21.82 -0.66 -6.87
N PHE A 91 22.40 -1.25 -7.92
CA PHE A 91 23.49 -2.23 -7.78
C PHE A 91 24.88 -1.63 -7.95
N VAL A 92 25.03 -0.51 -8.69
CA VAL A 92 26.34 0.14 -8.87
C VAL A 92 26.52 1.32 -7.92
N LEU A 93 25.49 2.19 -7.81
CA LEU A 93 25.57 3.37 -6.94
C LEU A 93 25.05 3.11 -5.53
N HIS A 94 24.43 1.97 -5.28
CA HIS A 94 23.85 1.57 -3.99
C HIS A 94 22.79 2.54 -3.43
N VAL A 95 22.07 3.24 -4.31
CA VAL A 95 20.98 4.17 -3.97
C VAL A 95 19.67 3.75 -4.64
N SER A 96 18.55 4.10 -4.03
CA SER A 96 17.24 3.87 -4.64
C SER A 96 17.10 4.67 -5.94
N PRO A 97 16.55 4.07 -7.01
CA PRO A 97 16.21 4.80 -8.24
C PRO A 97 14.95 5.66 -8.10
N SER A 98 14.12 5.40 -7.09
CA SER A 98 12.88 6.12 -6.81
C SER A 98 12.97 6.87 -5.48
N ALA A 99 12.49 8.12 -5.45
CA ALA A 99 12.39 8.88 -4.22
C ALA A 99 11.32 8.30 -3.26
N ALA A 100 10.32 7.61 -3.80
CA ALA A 100 9.28 6.96 -3.01
C ALA A 100 9.73 5.65 -2.32
N VAL A 101 10.97 5.22 -2.55
CA VAL A 101 11.49 3.97 -1.96
C VAL A 101 12.82 4.20 -1.27
N ILE A 102 12.89 3.82 -0.01
CA ILE A 102 14.13 3.81 0.78
C ILE A 102 14.78 2.44 0.63
N LYS A 103 16.04 2.41 0.20
CA LYS A 103 16.86 1.21 0.25
C LYS A 103 17.37 1.02 1.67
N GLY A 104 16.89 -0.02 2.33
CA GLY A 104 17.37 -0.45 3.64
C GLY A 104 18.56 -1.42 3.55
N GLU A 105 18.84 -2.06 4.65
CA GLU A 105 19.90 -3.07 4.80
C GLU A 105 19.38 -4.47 4.39
N HIS A 106 20.30 -5.40 4.13
CA HIS A 106 20.03 -6.83 3.90
C HIS A 106 18.93 -7.14 2.87
N GLY A 107 18.76 -6.26 1.84
CA GLY A 107 17.76 -6.46 0.79
C GLY A 107 16.35 -5.96 1.14
N TRP A 108 16.20 -5.27 2.25
CA TRP A 108 14.95 -4.62 2.61
C TRP A 108 14.75 -3.30 1.87
N PHE A 109 13.50 -3.06 1.47
CA PHE A 109 13.06 -1.77 0.93
C PHE A 109 11.89 -1.27 1.76
N PHE A 110 11.80 0.05 1.91
CA PHE A 110 10.76 0.71 2.69
C PHE A 110 10.08 1.79 1.86
N TYR A 111 8.83 2.05 2.17
CA TYR A 111 8.12 3.16 1.56
C TYR A 111 8.67 4.47 2.09
N GLY A 112 8.98 5.41 1.19
CA GLY A 112 9.64 6.69 1.51
C GLY A 112 8.77 7.91 1.26
N ASP A 113 7.53 7.70 0.81
CA ASP A 113 6.56 8.76 0.54
C ASP A 113 5.44 8.74 1.60
N ASP A 114 4.40 9.57 1.42
CA ASP A 114 3.21 9.61 2.27
C ASP A 114 3.54 9.74 3.77
N LYS A 115 4.51 10.60 4.11
CA LYS A 115 4.96 10.85 5.49
C LYS A 115 5.61 9.66 6.20
N SER A 116 5.97 8.60 5.49
CA SER A 116 6.61 7.42 6.08
C SER A 116 7.97 7.72 6.71
N VAL A 117 8.73 8.67 6.13
CA VAL A 117 10.03 9.09 6.70
C VAL A 117 9.84 9.86 7.99
N GLU A 118 8.88 10.79 8.01
CA GLU A 118 8.51 11.58 9.19
C GLU A 118 7.97 10.68 10.30
N ASP A 119 7.18 9.66 9.95
CA ASP A 119 6.68 8.67 10.91
C ASP A 119 7.83 7.83 11.49
N TYR A 120 8.73 7.32 10.65
CA TYR A 120 9.91 6.61 11.14
C TYR A 120 10.76 7.45 12.08
N ALA A 121 11.01 8.70 11.70
CA ALA A 121 11.89 9.60 12.45
C ALA A 121 11.20 10.24 13.66
N ASN A 122 9.89 10.14 13.79
CA ASN A 122 9.08 10.80 14.84
C ASN A 122 9.33 12.32 14.91
N VAL A 123 9.46 13.00 13.76
CA VAL A 123 9.82 14.44 13.71
C VAL A 123 8.66 15.37 13.87
N GLU A 124 7.45 14.92 13.61
CA GLU A 124 6.23 15.71 13.67
C GLU A 124 5.21 15.08 14.63
N PRO A 125 5.35 15.28 15.95
CA PRO A 125 4.38 14.74 16.90
C PRO A 125 2.98 15.29 16.61
N MET A 126 1.94 14.51 16.95
CA MET A 126 0.57 14.94 16.82
C MET A 126 0.32 16.15 17.75
N THR A 127 -0.30 17.20 17.22
CA THR A 127 -0.68 18.36 18.05
C THR A 127 -1.77 17.97 19.03
N ASP A 128 -1.88 18.69 20.17
CA ASP A 128 -2.93 18.44 21.15
C ASP A 128 -4.33 18.51 20.54
N THR A 129 -4.54 19.43 19.60
CA THR A 129 -5.82 19.54 18.87
C THR A 129 -6.10 18.32 17.99
N ALA A 130 -5.09 17.86 17.23
CA ALA A 130 -5.26 16.68 16.39
C ALA A 130 -5.50 15.43 17.25
N LEU A 131 -4.78 15.27 18.35
CA LEU A 131 -4.96 14.16 19.29
C LEU A 131 -6.34 14.19 19.95
N ALA A 132 -6.81 15.38 20.35
CA ALA A 132 -8.15 15.56 20.89
C ALA A 132 -9.23 15.19 19.85
N ASN A 133 -9.08 15.64 18.59
CA ASN A 133 -10.01 15.29 17.51
C ASN A 133 -10.07 13.78 17.27
N TRP A 134 -8.91 13.11 17.22
CA TRP A 134 -8.86 11.66 17.10
C TRP A 134 -9.61 10.95 18.24
N ARG A 135 -9.27 11.30 19.47
CA ARG A 135 -9.93 10.74 20.66
C ARG A 135 -11.42 10.98 20.63
N GLU A 136 -11.84 12.23 20.37
CA GLU A 136 -13.25 12.60 20.34
C GLU A 136 -14.02 11.85 19.24
N ALA A 137 -13.48 11.77 18.02
CA ALA A 137 -14.12 11.04 16.93
C ALA A 137 -14.31 9.54 17.25
N ILE A 138 -13.27 8.89 17.79
CA ILE A 138 -13.32 7.48 18.17
C ILE A 138 -14.32 7.24 19.32
N VAL A 139 -14.32 8.11 20.34
CA VAL A 139 -15.24 8.01 21.48
C VAL A 139 -16.69 8.27 21.02
N ARG A 140 -16.94 9.24 20.16
CA ARG A 140 -18.27 9.51 19.59
C ARG A 140 -18.75 8.30 18.76
N ALA A 141 -17.88 7.73 17.92
CA ALA A 141 -18.23 6.53 17.14
C ALA A 141 -18.62 5.37 18.07
N ARG A 142 -17.82 5.12 19.12
CA ARG A 142 -18.16 4.12 20.16
C ARG A 142 -19.53 4.38 20.78
N ASP A 143 -19.78 5.59 21.20
CA ASP A 143 -21.01 5.95 21.93
C ASP A 143 -22.22 5.85 21.01
N TRP A 144 -22.10 6.31 19.77
CA TRP A 144 -23.13 6.19 18.73
C TRP A 144 -23.44 4.72 18.40
N LEU A 145 -22.42 3.88 18.24
CA LEU A 145 -22.53 2.45 17.99
C LEU A 145 -23.11 1.73 19.22
N GLY A 146 -22.61 2.04 20.41
CA GLY A 146 -23.03 1.44 21.68
C GLY A 146 -24.52 1.70 21.98
N ALA A 147 -25.05 2.91 21.67
CA ALA A 147 -26.46 3.22 21.77
C ALA A 147 -27.35 2.33 20.88
N ARG A 148 -26.75 1.66 19.88
CA ARG A 148 -27.43 0.75 18.94
C ARG A 148 -27.08 -0.72 19.19
N GLY A 149 -26.36 -1.02 20.28
CA GLY A 149 -25.90 -2.37 20.59
C GLY A 149 -24.80 -2.90 19.70
N ILE A 150 -24.11 -2.03 18.93
CA ILE A 150 -23.04 -2.39 17.99
C ILE A 150 -21.69 -2.24 18.70
N ALA A 151 -20.87 -3.28 18.65
CA ALA A 151 -19.51 -3.24 19.19
C ALA A 151 -18.57 -2.43 18.29
N TYR A 152 -17.51 -1.85 18.87
CA TYR A 152 -16.51 -1.10 18.13
C TYR A 152 -15.09 -1.55 18.50
N VAL A 153 -14.24 -1.72 17.49
CA VAL A 153 -12.82 -2.05 17.60
C VAL A 153 -12.04 -1.11 16.70
N PHE A 154 -11.03 -0.45 17.25
CA PHE A 154 -10.11 0.40 16.52
C PHE A 154 -8.70 -0.20 16.55
N THR A 155 -7.97 -0.17 15.44
CA THR A 155 -6.58 -0.64 15.37
C THR A 155 -5.76 0.22 14.43
N ILE A 156 -4.46 0.30 14.71
CA ILE A 156 -3.47 0.93 13.84
C ILE A 156 -2.56 -0.19 13.32
N ALA A 157 -2.56 -0.39 11.99
CA ALA A 157 -1.61 -1.28 11.35
C ALA A 157 -0.22 -0.63 11.41
N PRO A 158 0.80 -1.27 11.97
CA PRO A 158 2.14 -0.70 12.03
C PRO A 158 2.77 -0.68 10.63
N ASP A 159 3.42 0.41 10.29
CA ASP A 159 4.25 0.44 9.09
C ASP A 159 5.45 -0.50 9.22
N LYS A 160 5.96 -0.98 8.08
CA LYS A 160 7.12 -1.88 8.04
C LYS A 160 8.34 -1.34 8.78
N HIS A 161 8.60 -0.04 8.68
CA HIS A 161 9.71 0.62 9.37
C HIS A 161 9.56 0.65 10.90
N VAL A 162 8.36 0.46 11.43
CA VAL A 162 8.13 0.30 12.87
C VAL A 162 8.62 -1.07 13.32
N ILE A 163 8.22 -2.12 12.62
CA ILE A 163 8.55 -3.52 12.99
C ILE A 163 9.99 -3.86 12.61
N TYR A 164 10.48 -3.39 11.49
CA TYR A 164 11.82 -3.66 10.95
C TYR A 164 12.75 -2.44 11.01
N ALA A 165 12.65 -1.64 12.07
CA ALA A 165 13.47 -0.44 12.27
C ALA A 165 14.98 -0.71 12.16
N GLY A 166 15.43 -1.91 12.55
CA GLY A 166 16.84 -2.31 12.45
C GLY A 166 17.34 -2.55 11.02
N GLU A 167 16.43 -2.63 10.05
CA GLU A 167 16.74 -2.77 8.63
C GLU A 167 16.68 -1.43 7.87
N MET A 168 16.29 -0.34 8.55
CA MET A 168 16.33 1.00 7.98
C MET A 168 17.79 1.46 7.84
N PRO A 169 18.13 2.28 6.83
CA PRO A 169 19.51 2.73 6.65
C PRO A 169 19.96 3.58 7.83
N ALA A 170 21.19 3.34 8.30
CA ALA A 170 21.78 4.05 9.46
C ALA A 170 21.88 5.58 9.27
N THR A 171 21.74 6.07 8.05
CA THR A 171 21.69 7.50 7.72
C THR A 171 20.37 8.17 8.09
N LEU A 172 19.31 7.39 8.33
CA LEU A 172 18.02 7.89 8.81
C LEU A 172 17.92 7.63 10.31
N ALA A 173 18.04 8.70 11.10
CA ALA A 173 17.94 8.62 12.54
C ALA A 173 16.51 8.88 13.03
N ARG A 174 16.11 8.21 14.10
CA ARG A 174 14.95 8.62 14.90
C ARG A 174 15.30 9.87 15.69
N VAL A 175 14.42 10.85 15.67
CA VAL A 175 14.60 12.16 16.31
C VAL A 175 13.74 12.26 17.57
N GLY A 176 12.46 11.90 17.47
CA GLY A 176 11.53 11.89 18.58
C GLY A 176 11.41 10.52 19.25
N ASP A 177 10.99 10.52 20.50
CA ASP A 177 10.83 9.31 21.32
C ASP A 177 9.50 8.61 21.11
N LEU A 178 8.46 9.36 20.75
CA LEU A 178 7.07 8.88 20.60
C LEU A 178 6.57 9.08 19.18
N SER A 179 6.04 8.02 18.59
CA SER A 179 5.30 8.09 17.34
C SER A 179 3.89 8.67 17.54
N ARG A 180 3.24 9.09 16.46
CA ARG A 180 1.81 9.47 16.50
C ARG A 180 0.92 8.30 16.95
N ALA A 181 1.27 7.07 16.57
CA ALA A 181 0.58 5.88 17.07
C ALA A 181 0.73 5.73 18.59
N ASP A 182 1.91 5.95 19.17
CA ASP A 182 2.11 5.90 20.63
C ASP A 182 1.24 6.96 21.35
N GLN A 183 1.22 8.18 20.83
CA GLN A 183 0.39 9.25 21.38
C GLN A 183 -1.09 8.87 21.34
N LEU A 184 -1.58 8.33 20.23
CA LEU A 184 -2.98 7.95 20.08
C LEU A 184 -3.36 6.74 20.93
N PHE A 185 -2.52 5.70 20.99
CA PHE A 185 -2.75 4.56 21.89
C PHE A 185 -2.79 5.00 23.36
N THR A 186 -1.88 5.90 23.76
CA THR A 186 -1.89 6.46 25.13
C THR A 186 -3.17 7.24 25.39
N ALA A 187 -3.62 8.06 24.45
CA ALA A 187 -4.85 8.83 24.59
C ALA A 187 -6.11 7.95 24.63
N LEU A 188 -6.07 6.74 24.10
CA LEU A 188 -7.22 5.82 24.05
C LEU A 188 -7.17 4.70 25.10
N GLN A 189 -6.11 4.62 25.94
CA GLN A 189 -5.91 3.48 26.83
C GLN A 189 -7.05 3.26 27.83
N ASP A 190 -7.70 4.33 28.31
CA ASP A 190 -8.84 4.28 29.24
C ASP A 190 -10.14 3.84 28.57
N THR A 191 -10.21 3.85 27.25
CA THR A 191 -11.40 3.47 26.48
C THR A 191 -11.51 1.96 26.26
N GLY A 192 -10.39 1.24 26.29
CA GLY A 192 -10.29 -0.17 25.94
C GLY A 192 -10.66 -0.50 24.50
N LEU A 193 -10.74 0.50 23.61
CA LEU A 193 -11.17 0.33 22.20
C LEU A 193 -10.03 -0.05 21.27
N ALA A 194 -8.85 0.53 21.52
CA ALA A 194 -7.71 0.41 20.65
C ALA A 194 -7.00 -0.95 20.86
N VAL A 195 -6.74 -1.64 19.75
CA VAL A 195 -5.99 -2.89 19.71
C VAL A 195 -4.61 -2.58 19.14
N ASP A 196 -3.59 -2.65 19.99
CA ASP A 196 -2.18 -2.51 19.56
C ASP A 196 -1.61 -3.87 19.17
N VAL A 197 -1.40 -4.09 17.89
CA VAL A 197 -0.91 -5.36 17.35
C VAL A 197 0.63 -5.45 17.37
N ARG A 198 1.34 -4.35 17.66
CA ARG A 198 2.81 -4.25 17.53
C ARG A 198 3.56 -5.25 18.40
N ALA A 199 3.14 -5.43 19.66
CA ALA A 199 3.80 -6.37 20.56
C ALA A 199 3.74 -7.81 20.02
N ALA A 200 2.60 -8.21 19.47
CA ALA A 200 2.42 -9.53 18.86
C ALA A 200 3.25 -9.67 17.56
N GLU A 201 3.33 -8.61 16.76
CA GLU A 201 4.17 -8.56 15.56
C GLU A 201 5.67 -8.67 15.88
N PHE A 202 6.15 -7.97 16.92
CA PHE A 202 7.53 -8.07 17.37
C PHE A 202 7.88 -9.48 17.88
N ASP A 203 6.98 -10.12 18.61
CA ASP A 203 7.15 -11.50 19.06
C ASP A 203 7.18 -12.48 17.87
N ALA A 204 6.26 -12.34 16.92
CA ALA A 204 6.21 -13.16 15.72
C ALA A 204 7.44 -12.97 14.82
N LYS A 205 7.92 -11.73 14.65
CA LYS A 205 9.16 -11.41 13.93
C LYS A 205 10.38 -12.18 14.46
N GLY A 206 10.42 -12.46 15.76
CA GLY A 206 11.49 -13.26 16.38
C GLY A 206 11.51 -14.73 15.90
N ARG A 207 10.44 -15.22 15.31
CA ARG A 207 10.27 -16.60 14.83
C ARG A 207 10.23 -16.73 13.34
N GLU A 208 9.59 -15.81 12.65
CA GLU A 208 9.42 -15.81 11.18
C GLU A 208 9.25 -14.38 10.66
N ARG A 209 9.54 -14.19 9.37
CA ARG A 209 9.37 -12.89 8.72
C ARG A 209 7.88 -12.55 8.59
N VAL A 210 7.46 -11.38 9.10
CA VAL A 210 6.06 -10.93 9.14
C VAL A 210 5.73 -9.85 8.10
N TYR A 211 6.74 -9.31 7.39
CA TYR A 211 6.59 -8.38 6.27
C TYR A 211 7.31 -8.90 5.04
N GLN A 212 6.86 -8.47 3.85
CA GLN A 212 7.61 -8.70 2.61
C GLN A 212 8.77 -7.70 2.50
N GLN A 213 9.89 -8.13 1.89
CA GLN A 213 11.06 -7.25 1.74
C GLN A 213 10.83 -6.17 0.68
N THR A 214 10.15 -6.53 -0.42
CA THR A 214 9.92 -5.69 -1.59
C THR A 214 8.50 -5.16 -1.70
N ASP A 215 7.69 -5.28 -0.65
CA ASP A 215 6.32 -4.76 -0.52
C ASP A 215 6.21 -3.81 0.67
N THR A 216 5.27 -2.89 0.64
CA THR A 216 4.96 -2.00 1.75
C THR A 216 4.33 -2.75 2.93
N HIS A 217 3.58 -3.81 2.65
CA HIS A 217 2.66 -4.46 3.56
C HIS A 217 3.30 -5.63 4.33
N TRP A 218 2.65 -6.03 5.41
CA TRP A 218 2.87 -7.34 6.03
C TRP A 218 2.58 -8.48 5.03
N ASN A 219 3.19 -9.65 5.28
CA ASN A 219 2.85 -10.88 4.60
C ASN A 219 1.67 -11.60 5.31
N ASP A 220 1.27 -12.78 4.85
CA ASP A 220 0.17 -13.52 5.49
C ASP A 220 0.44 -13.89 6.95
N ARG A 221 1.71 -14.03 7.35
CA ARG A 221 2.10 -14.38 8.72
C ARG A 221 1.90 -13.20 9.67
N GLY A 222 2.30 -11.99 9.25
CA GLY A 222 1.99 -10.76 9.98
C GLY A 222 0.49 -10.50 10.01
N ALA A 223 -0.17 -10.58 8.87
CA ALA A 223 -1.62 -10.43 8.82
C ALA A 223 -2.37 -11.42 9.74
N LEU A 224 -1.90 -12.68 9.84
CA LEU A 224 -2.47 -13.68 10.77
C LEU A 224 -2.33 -13.22 12.23
N VAL A 225 -1.16 -12.71 12.60
CA VAL A 225 -0.91 -12.23 13.97
C VAL A 225 -1.80 -11.04 14.31
N ALA A 226 -1.87 -10.04 13.44
CA ALA A 226 -2.74 -8.87 13.63
C ALA A 226 -4.22 -9.28 13.69
N TYR A 227 -4.66 -10.14 12.79
CA TYR A 227 -6.01 -10.70 12.76
C TYR A 227 -6.37 -11.39 14.09
N GLN A 228 -5.47 -12.18 14.68
CA GLN A 228 -5.72 -12.85 15.96
C GLN A 228 -5.99 -11.86 17.09
N GLN A 229 -5.24 -10.74 17.14
CA GLN A 229 -5.47 -9.68 18.12
C GLN A 229 -6.84 -9.00 17.89
N ILE A 230 -7.16 -8.69 16.64
CA ILE A 230 -8.43 -8.04 16.26
C ILE A 230 -9.61 -8.95 16.62
N ILE A 231 -9.61 -10.22 16.19
CA ILE A 231 -10.70 -11.16 16.49
C ILE A 231 -10.80 -11.46 17.99
N GLY A 232 -9.67 -11.50 18.71
CA GLY A 232 -9.69 -11.59 20.17
C GLY A 232 -10.47 -10.43 20.82
N ALA A 233 -10.24 -9.20 20.35
CA ALA A 233 -10.95 -8.02 20.83
C ALA A 233 -12.42 -7.99 20.40
N VAL A 234 -12.74 -8.42 19.17
CA VAL A 234 -14.12 -8.56 18.70
C VAL A 234 -14.87 -9.59 19.55
N ARG A 235 -14.29 -10.75 19.77
CA ARG A 235 -14.91 -11.84 20.53
C ARG A 235 -15.19 -11.47 21.99
N ALA A 236 -14.32 -10.67 22.59
CA ALA A 236 -14.55 -10.16 23.95
C ALA A 236 -15.80 -9.28 24.05
N ARG A 237 -16.25 -8.66 22.95
CA ARG A 237 -17.42 -7.77 22.88
C ARG A 237 -18.64 -8.44 22.24
N VAL A 238 -18.42 -9.35 21.30
CA VAL A 238 -19.42 -10.10 20.55
C VAL A 238 -19.14 -11.60 20.73
N PRO A 239 -19.60 -12.23 21.82
CA PRO A 239 -19.25 -13.63 22.15
C PRO A 239 -19.67 -14.65 21.10
N ALA A 240 -20.62 -14.33 20.22
CA ALA A 240 -21.03 -15.19 19.09
C ALA A 240 -19.92 -15.32 18.03
N THR A 241 -18.88 -14.47 18.07
CA THR A 241 -17.74 -14.57 17.15
C THR A 241 -16.92 -15.83 17.44
N PRO A 242 -16.64 -16.68 16.44
CA PRO A 242 -15.78 -17.85 16.62
C PRO A 242 -14.36 -17.46 17.08
N ALA A 243 -13.64 -18.41 17.67
CA ALA A 243 -12.23 -18.21 18.00
C ALA A 243 -11.40 -17.98 16.74
N ALA A 244 -10.39 -17.11 16.84
CA ALA A 244 -9.45 -16.89 15.74
C ALA A 244 -8.75 -18.20 15.33
N TRP A 245 -8.50 -18.35 14.05
CA TRP A 245 -7.66 -19.44 13.56
C TRP A 245 -6.22 -19.22 14.03
N THR A 246 -5.56 -20.32 14.32
CA THR A 246 -4.19 -20.32 14.82
C THR A 246 -3.18 -20.63 13.70
N ARG A 247 -1.89 -20.55 13.97
CA ARG A 247 -0.86 -20.86 12.99
C ARG A 247 -0.95 -22.33 12.49
N GLU A 248 -1.43 -23.23 13.32
CA GLU A 248 -1.62 -24.66 13.04
C GLU A 248 -2.77 -24.93 12.05
N ASP A 249 -3.67 -23.98 11.87
CA ASP A 249 -4.76 -24.06 10.88
C ASP A 249 -4.28 -23.78 9.46
N PHE A 250 -2.97 -23.53 9.29
CA PHE A 250 -2.38 -23.19 7.99
C PHE A 250 -1.10 -23.96 7.72
N ALA A 251 -0.93 -24.40 6.48
CA ALA A 251 0.33 -24.84 5.93
C ALA A 251 1.08 -23.65 5.32
N ALA A 252 2.40 -23.62 5.43
CA ALA A 252 3.20 -22.68 4.68
C ALA A 252 3.11 -22.99 3.17
N ALA A 253 2.84 -21.97 2.37
CA ALA A 253 2.72 -22.06 0.92
C ALA A 253 3.66 -21.04 0.24
N ASP A 254 4.90 -21.02 0.72
CA ASP A 254 5.92 -20.06 0.29
C ASP A 254 6.33 -20.34 -1.16
N ARG A 255 6.43 -19.29 -1.95
CA ARG A 255 6.79 -19.39 -3.35
C ARG A 255 7.70 -18.25 -3.79
N PRO A 256 8.73 -18.52 -4.63
CA PRO A 256 9.49 -17.45 -5.24
C PRO A 256 8.63 -16.69 -6.26
N ILE A 257 8.70 -15.36 -6.18
CA ILE A 257 7.99 -14.46 -7.07
C ILE A 257 8.92 -13.33 -7.54
N GLU A 258 8.44 -12.53 -8.46
CA GLU A 258 9.06 -11.25 -8.80
C GLU A 258 8.91 -10.24 -7.65
N GLY A 259 9.65 -9.13 -7.73
CA GLY A 259 9.52 -8.04 -6.75
C GLY A 259 8.10 -7.47 -6.73
N LEU A 260 7.68 -6.99 -5.58
CA LEU A 260 6.33 -6.50 -5.32
C LEU A 260 6.23 -4.96 -5.51
N ASP A 261 5.33 -4.29 -4.78
CA ASP A 261 4.96 -2.89 -5.02
C ASP A 261 6.15 -1.92 -4.97
N LEU A 262 7.05 -2.06 -3.98
CA LEU A 262 8.25 -1.21 -3.87
C LEU A 262 9.24 -1.47 -5.01
N ALA A 263 9.33 -2.70 -5.49
CA ALA A 263 10.10 -3.02 -6.68
C ALA A 263 9.47 -2.41 -7.94
N GLY A 264 8.13 -2.39 -8.01
CA GLY A 264 7.37 -1.72 -9.07
C GLY A 264 7.63 -0.21 -9.10
N MET A 265 7.60 0.45 -7.94
CA MET A 265 7.92 1.88 -7.80
C MET A 265 9.35 2.23 -8.25
N MET A 266 10.25 1.26 -8.26
CA MET A 266 11.63 1.40 -8.75
C MET A 266 11.82 0.98 -10.22
N GLY A 267 10.77 0.44 -10.89
CA GLY A 267 10.87 -0.16 -12.23
C GLY A 267 11.68 -1.46 -12.25
N LEU A 268 11.81 -2.16 -11.12
CA LEU A 268 12.67 -3.32 -10.94
C LEU A 268 11.91 -4.61 -10.57
N THR A 269 10.60 -4.67 -10.81
CA THR A 269 9.76 -5.84 -10.51
C THR A 269 10.35 -7.15 -11.04
N ARG A 270 10.79 -7.15 -12.31
CA ARG A 270 11.37 -8.34 -12.95
C ARG A 270 12.82 -8.62 -12.58
N VAL A 271 13.48 -7.69 -11.91
CA VAL A 271 14.91 -7.78 -11.52
C VAL A 271 15.05 -8.29 -10.09
N LEU A 272 14.27 -7.69 -9.19
CA LEU A 272 14.24 -8.11 -7.80
C LEU A 272 13.44 -9.41 -7.65
N ARG A 273 13.86 -10.24 -6.70
CA ARG A 273 13.18 -11.49 -6.36
C ARG A 273 12.71 -11.43 -4.92
N GLU A 274 11.54 -11.98 -4.69
CA GLU A 274 10.89 -12.05 -3.39
C GLU A 274 10.50 -13.51 -3.10
N VAL A 275 10.30 -13.83 -1.84
CA VAL A 275 9.59 -15.04 -1.44
C VAL A 275 8.26 -14.61 -0.84
N ASP A 276 7.18 -14.86 -1.56
CA ASP A 276 5.83 -14.61 -1.05
C ASP A 276 5.53 -15.62 0.06
N LEU A 277 5.50 -15.11 1.28
CA LEU A 277 5.28 -15.91 2.48
C LEU A 277 3.79 -16.04 2.75
N THR A 278 3.15 -16.96 2.06
CA THR A 278 1.70 -17.17 2.12
C THR A 278 1.32 -18.33 3.05
N LEU A 279 0.05 -18.32 3.47
CA LEU A 279 -0.55 -19.32 4.33
C LEU A 279 -1.74 -19.96 3.63
N ALA A 280 -1.61 -21.26 3.31
CA ALA A 280 -2.71 -22.07 2.79
C ALA A 280 -3.52 -22.67 3.96
N PRO A 281 -4.83 -22.40 4.06
CA PRO A 281 -5.64 -22.96 5.13
C PRO A 281 -5.73 -24.47 4.99
N THR A 282 -5.62 -25.19 6.11
CA THR A 282 -5.82 -26.67 6.18
C THR A 282 -7.29 -27.04 6.27
N ARG A 283 -8.15 -26.08 6.59
CA ARG A 283 -9.61 -26.21 6.58
C ARG A 283 -10.21 -25.48 5.39
N VAL A 284 -11.41 -25.91 4.99
CA VAL A 284 -12.14 -25.26 3.89
C VAL A 284 -12.58 -23.87 4.35
N ARG A 285 -12.28 -22.85 3.53
CA ARG A 285 -12.82 -21.51 3.71
C ARG A 285 -14.33 -21.53 3.46
N ARG A 286 -15.09 -20.87 4.34
CA ARG A 286 -16.54 -20.75 4.25
C ARG A 286 -16.97 -19.43 3.60
N ALA A 287 -16.18 -18.38 3.80
CA ALA A 287 -16.46 -17.06 3.26
C ALA A 287 -16.31 -17.04 1.74
N ARG A 288 -17.31 -16.48 1.08
CA ARG A 288 -17.32 -16.23 -0.38
C ARG A 288 -17.45 -14.74 -0.65
N VAL A 289 -16.77 -14.25 -1.65
CA VAL A 289 -16.94 -12.88 -2.14
C VAL A 289 -18.27 -12.80 -2.91
N VAL A 290 -19.10 -11.84 -2.55
CA VAL A 290 -20.39 -11.58 -3.20
C VAL A 290 -20.42 -10.24 -3.91
N GLU A 291 -19.57 -9.30 -3.51
CA GLU A 291 -19.27 -8.04 -4.20
C GLU A 291 -17.77 -7.76 -4.08
N PRO A 292 -17.12 -7.29 -5.15
CA PRO A 292 -17.67 -6.98 -6.45
C PRO A 292 -18.07 -8.24 -7.23
N THR A 293 -19.06 -8.12 -8.09
CA THR A 293 -19.47 -9.21 -8.99
C THR A 293 -18.58 -9.33 -10.23
N GLY A 294 -17.53 -8.52 -10.33
CA GLY A 294 -16.57 -8.47 -11.43
C GLY A 294 -15.22 -9.14 -11.11
N ALA A 295 -14.29 -9.10 -12.06
CA ALA A 295 -12.98 -9.75 -11.97
C ALA A 295 -11.97 -9.07 -11.02
N GLY A 296 -12.30 -7.93 -10.43
CA GLY A 296 -11.43 -7.19 -9.51
C GLY A 296 -11.60 -7.61 -8.05
N PRO A 297 -10.61 -7.35 -7.19
CA PRO A 297 -10.69 -7.65 -5.77
C PRO A 297 -11.64 -6.71 -4.99
N THR A 298 -11.99 -5.55 -5.57
CA THR A 298 -12.93 -4.54 -5.03
C THR A 298 -13.71 -3.92 -6.18
N ASP A 299 -14.84 -3.25 -5.88
CA ASP A 299 -15.49 -2.38 -6.85
C ASP A 299 -14.73 -1.05 -7.06
N GLU A 300 -15.25 -0.16 -7.92
CA GLU A 300 -14.64 1.15 -8.20
C GLU A 300 -14.52 2.06 -6.96
N LEU A 301 -15.30 1.77 -5.91
CA LEU A 301 -15.29 2.48 -4.62
C LEU A 301 -14.41 1.77 -3.57
N GLY A 302 -13.67 0.73 -3.94
CA GLY A 302 -12.86 -0.06 -3.02
C GLY A 302 -13.67 -0.94 -2.06
N ARG A 303 -14.94 -1.22 -2.36
CA ARG A 303 -15.83 -2.04 -1.56
C ARG A 303 -15.60 -3.53 -1.84
N LEU A 304 -15.52 -4.30 -0.76
CA LEU A 304 -15.51 -5.76 -0.80
C LEU A 304 -16.59 -6.27 0.15
N VAL A 305 -17.40 -7.22 -0.29
CA VAL A 305 -18.40 -7.88 0.57
C VAL A 305 -18.19 -9.38 0.53
N THR A 306 -18.14 -9.99 1.71
CA THR A 306 -18.06 -11.45 1.86
C THR A 306 -19.22 -11.96 2.69
N GLU A 307 -19.63 -13.20 2.41
CA GLU A 307 -20.73 -13.86 3.13
C GLU A 307 -20.40 -15.31 3.48
N ILE A 308 -20.92 -15.74 4.62
CA ILE A 308 -21.03 -17.14 5.04
C ILE A 308 -22.51 -17.42 5.27
N ASP A 309 -23.02 -18.50 4.72
CA ASP A 309 -24.39 -18.97 4.93
C ASP A 309 -24.54 -19.64 6.32
N ASP A 310 -24.46 -18.78 7.34
CA ASP A 310 -24.58 -19.16 8.73
C ASP A 310 -25.12 -17.98 9.57
N PRO A 311 -26.43 -17.87 9.80
CA PRO A 311 -27.01 -16.72 10.47
C PRO A 311 -26.66 -16.64 11.97
N SER A 312 -26.00 -17.65 12.53
CA SER A 312 -25.51 -17.61 13.92
C SER A 312 -24.24 -16.78 14.08
N LEU A 313 -23.55 -16.48 12.97
CA LEU A 313 -22.38 -15.63 12.97
C LEU A 313 -22.79 -14.15 12.97
N PRO A 314 -22.01 -13.28 13.64
CA PRO A 314 -22.25 -11.84 13.63
C PRO A 314 -22.01 -11.23 12.24
N ARG A 315 -22.48 -9.99 12.07
CA ARG A 315 -22.24 -9.17 10.88
C ARG A 315 -21.20 -8.09 11.20
N ALA A 316 -20.37 -7.73 10.23
CA ALA A 316 -19.34 -6.72 10.42
C ALA A 316 -19.34 -5.66 9.32
N VAL A 317 -19.00 -4.43 9.69
CA VAL A 317 -18.53 -3.37 8.78
C VAL A 317 -17.09 -3.06 9.13
N ILE A 318 -16.22 -3.00 8.13
CA ILE A 318 -14.79 -2.79 8.30
C ILE A 318 -14.36 -1.57 7.46
N PHE A 319 -14.05 -0.46 8.13
CA PHE A 319 -13.36 0.67 7.53
C PHE A 319 -11.87 0.38 7.50
N ARG A 320 -11.22 0.58 6.36
CA ARG A 320 -9.88 0.03 6.17
C ARG A 320 -9.05 0.79 5.14
N ASP A 321 -7.75 0.57 5.16
CA ASP A 321 -6.86 0.89 4.05
C ASP A 321 -6.28 -0.37 3.37
N SER A 322 -5.14 -0.23 2.69
CA SER A 322 -4.52 -1.33 1.94
C SER A 322 -4.02 -2.47 2.83
N PHE A 323 -3.65 -2.21 4.09
CA PHE A 323 -3.16 -3.23 5.01
C PHE A 323 -4.20 -4.30 5.31
N ALA A 324 -5.47 -3.90 5.45
CA ALA A 324 -6.54 -4.86 5.66
C ALA A 324 -6.83 -5.76 4.45
N SER A 325 -6.26 -5.51 3.28
CA SER A 325 -6.41 -6.41 2.14
C SER A 325 -5.91 -7.83 2.45
N ARG A 326 -4.83 -7.96 3.24
CA ARG A 326 -4.35 -9.26 3.71
C ARG A 326 -5.07 -9.77 4.96
N LEU A 327 -5.78 -8.91 5.71
CA LEU A 327 -6.63 -9.31 6.83
C LEU A 327 -7.97 -9.88 6.36
N ALA A 328 -8.53 -9.34 5.27
CA ALA A 328 -9.87 -9.69 4.81
C ALA A 328 -10.10 -11.21 4.63
N PRO A 329 -9.18 -12.00 4.04
CA PRO A 329 -9.36 -13.44 3.94
C PRO A 329 -9.47 -14.18 5.28
N PHE A 330 -8.87 -13.62 6.35
CA PHE A 330 -8.95 -14.20 7.69
C PHE A 330 -10.18 -13.71 8.44
N LEU A 331 -10.44 -12.40 8.43
CA LEU A 331 -11.57 -11.78 9.11
C LEU A 331 -12.92 -12.31 8.60
N SER A 332 -13.04 -12.52 7.28
CA SER A 332 -14.27 -12.96 6.63
C SER A 332 -14.78 -14.30 7.16
N GLU A 333 -13.92 -15.16 7.69
CA GLU A 333 -14.30 -16.47 8.23
C GLU A 333 -15.10 -16.40 9.56
N HIS A 334 -15.29 -15.18 10.10
CA HIS A 334 -15.95 -14.96 11.40
C HIS A 334 -17.33 -14.32 11.30
N PHE A 335 -17.76 -13.92 10.09
CA PHE A 335 -18.96 -13.12 9.92
C PHE A 335 -19.92 -13.74 8.90
N SER A 336 -21.22 -13.74 9.21
CA SER A 336 -22.26 -14.10 8.23
C SER A 336 -22.24 -13.15 7.05
N ARG A 337 -21.92 -11.86 7.28
CA ARG A 337 -21.68 -10.84 6.27
C ARG A 337 -20.62 -9.87 6.78
N ALA A 338 -19.58 -9.62 5.97
CA ALA A 338 -18.58 -8.60 6.24
C ALA A 338 -18.48 -7.64 5.05
N VAL A 339 -18.61 -6.34 5.34
CA VAL A 339 -18.53 -5.25 4.36
C VAL A 339 -17.27 -4.45 4.63
N TYR A 340 -16.32 -4.48 3.70
CA TYR A 340 -15.06 -3.77 3.77
C TYR A 340 -15.14 -2.51 2.89
N LEU A 341 -14.71 -1.39 3.43
CA LEU A 341 -14.74 -0.08 2.77
C LEU A 341 -13.38 0.58 2.83
N TRP A 342 -12.88 0.96 1.68
CA TRP A 342 -11.60 1.66 1.57
C TRP A 342 -11.77 3.14 1.92
N GLN A 343 -11.84 3.42 3.21
CA GLN A 343 -11.97 4.78 3.75
C GLN A 343 -11.55 4.82 5.20
N ASN A 344 -11.05 5.99 5.64
CA ASN A 344 -10.68 6.23 7.03
C ASN A 344 -11.82 6.86 7.84
N ASP A 345 -12.76 7.55 7.19
CA ASP A 345 -13.88 8.19 7.86
C ASP A 345 -14.95 7.19 8.30
N PHE A 346 -15.54 7.46 9.46
CA PHE A 346 -16.69 6.73 9.97
C PHE A 346 -17.96 7.10 9.20
N ASP A 347 -18.66 6.12 8.64
CA ASP A 347 -19.88 6.30 7.86
C ASP A 347 -21.09 5.70 8.61
N ALA A 348 -21.83 6.59 9.31
CA ALA A 348 -22.99 6.22 10.09
C ALA A 348 -24.18 5.73 9.25
N ASP A 349 -24.34 6.28 8.04
CA ASP A 349 -25.46 5.92 7.14
C ASP A 349 -25.25 4.50 6.61
N LEU A 350 -24.02 4.15 6.22
CA LEU A 350 -23.69 2.79 5.82
C LEU A 350 -23.86 1.80 6.97
N VAL A 351 -23.34 2.13 8.15
CA VAL A 351 -23.50 1.27 9.34
C VAL A 351 -24.98 1.05 9.64
N SER A 352 -25.79 2.13 9.56
CA SER A 352 -27.24 2.02 9.76
C SER A 352 -27.91 1.14 8.72
N LYS A 353 -27.44 1.13 7.48
CA LYS A 353 -27.97 0.31 6.37
C LYS A 353 -27.56 -1.17 6.52
N GLU A 354 -26.33 -1.44 6.89
CA GLU A 354 -25.79 -2.79 6.99
C GLU A 354 -26.19 -3.51 8.27
N HIS A 355 -26.61 -2.79 9.33
CA HIS A 355 -27.00 -3.35 10.64
C HIS A 355 -25.97 -4.35 11.17
N PRO A 356 -24.70 -3.98 11.36
CA PRO A 356 -23.67 -4.89 11.85
C PRO A 356 -23.79 -5.11 13.37
N ASP A 357 -23.23 -6.21 13.85
CA ASP A 357 -23.00 -6.45 15.29
C ASP A 357 -21.67 -5.82 15.76
N VAL A 358 -20.74 -5.61 14.84
CA VAL A 358 -19.45 -4.98 15.12
C VAL A 358 -18.98 -4.10 13.96
N VAL A 359 -18.38 -2.97 14.33
CA VAL A 359 -17.58 -2.13 13.42
C VAL A 359 -16.11 -2.28 13.80
N ILE A 360 -15.27 -2.55 12.80
CA ILE A 360 -13.82 -2.55 12.91
C ILE A 360 -13.31 -1.38 12.08
N GLN A 361 -12.46 -0.53 12.67
CA GLN A 361 -11.77 0.54 11.94
C GLN A 361 -10.26 0.31 12.02
N GLU A 362 -9.65 0.14 10.87
CA GLU A 362 -8.22 -0.07 10.73
C GLU A 362 -7.62 1.10 9.93
N ILE A 363 -6.47 1.59 10.35
CA ILE A 363 -5.69 2.63 9.66
C ILE A 363 -4.20 2.34 9.82
N VAL A 364 -3.42 2.52 8.76
CA VAL A 364 -1.97 2.41 8.83
C VAL A 364 -1.33 3.63 9.53
N GLY A 365 -0.24 3.41 10.25
CA GLY A 365 0.38 4.41 11.10
C GLY A 365 0.71 5.73 10.41
N ARG A 366 1.31 5.69 9.21
CA ARG A 366 1.66 6.90 8.44
C ARG A 366 0.44 7.75 8.06
N HIS A 367 -0.74 7.17 7.90
CA HIS A 367 -1.95 7.93 7.60
C HIS A 367 -2.38 8.87 8.74
N LEU A 368 -1.90 8.66 9.97
CA LEU A 368 -2.10 9.61 11.07
C LEU A 368 -1.47 11.00 10.82
N TYR A 369 -0.61 11.12 9.79
CA TYR A 369 -0.03 12.39 9.35
C TYR A 369 -0.92 13.16 8.38
N ASN A 370 -1.63 12.44 7.52
CA ASN A 370 -2.38 13.02 6.41
C ASN A 370 -3.88 13.06 6.66
N PHE A 371 -4.34 12.31 7.64
CA PHE A 371 -5.75 12.24 8.01
C PHE A 371 -5.95 12.61 9.48
N ILE A 372 -6.85 13.55 9.72
CA ILE A 372 -7.32 13.93 11.06
C ILE A 372 -8.85 13.90 10.97
N PRO A 373 -9.53 13.05 11.75
CA PRO A 373 -10.98 12.95 11.69
C PRO A 373 -11.64 14.22 12.19
N SER A 374 -12.80 14.54 11.64
CA SER A 374 -13.68 15.61 12.09
C SER A 374 -14.75 15.02 13.01
N PRO A 375 -14.65 15.22 14.33
CA PRO A 375 -15.58 14.61 15.29
C PRO A 375 -17.04 14.97 15.05
N GLU A 376 -17.30 16.15 14.49
CA GLU A 376 -18.65 16.63 14.15
C GLU A 376 -19.33 15.83 13.03
N LEU A 377 -18.57 15.12 12.19
CA LEU A 377 -19.12 14.23 11.16
C LEU A 377 -19.64 12.91 11.76
N VAL A 378 -19.22 12.56 12.96
CA VAL A 378 -19.77 11.43 13.70
C VAL A 378 -21.05 11.89 14.42
N PRO A 379 -22.20 11.29 14.13
CA PRO A 379 -23.45 11.70 14.78
C PRO A 379 -23.39 11.54 16.30
N LYS A 380 -24.16 12.34 17.00
CA LYS A 380 -24.34 12.14 18.45
C LYS A 380 -25.14 10.85 18.72
N PRO A 381 -24.92 10.21 19.86
CA PRO A 381 -25.66 9.00 20.27
C PRO A 381 -27.16 9.14 20.24
#